data_4a124405b05e39e035cb5a72b2831e59
#
_entry.id   4a124405b05e39e035cb5a72b2831e59
#
_cell.length_a   1.000
_cell.length_b   1.000
_cell.length_c   1.000
_cell.angle_alpha   90.00
_cell.angle_beta   90.00
_cell.angle_gamma   90.00
#
_symmetry.space_group_name_H-M   'P 1'
#
loop_
_entity.id
_entity.type
_entity.pdbx_description
1 polymer ?
#
loop_
_entity_poly.entity_id
_entity_poly.type
_entity_poly.pdbx_seq_one_letter_code
_entity_poly.pdbx_strand_id
1 'polypeptide(L)'
;ADQWHVVEFPALLDHGPVWPEYWKQDELEKVKATLPVAKWNAQWMQQPTSEEGAILKREWWRIYEDETIPQLHHVIQSYDTAFLKKETADYSAITTWGIFYPDEDSGANLILLDAIKGRYEFPELRRLALDQYKYWQPETVIIEAKASGLPLTYELRKMDIPVVNFTPSKGNDKHARVNAVAPLFESGMIHAPQQKFAEEVIEECAAFPYG
;
A
#
# COMPACT_ATOMS: atom_id res chain seq x y z
N ALA A 1 33.33 3.98 -19.54
CA ALA A 1 31.91 4.25 -19.29
C ALA A 1 31.86 5.43 -18.32
N ASP A 2 31.31 6.55 -18.77
CA ASP A 2 31.16 7.76 -17.96
C ASP A 2 30.23 7.44 -16.81
N GLN A 3 30.71 7.60 -15.58
CA GLN A 3 29.92 7.41 -14.37
C GLN A 3 29.13 8.69 -14.12
N TRP A 4 27.83 8.70 -14.40
CA TRP A 4 26.94 9.79 -14.07
C TRP A 4 26.79 9.90 -12.54
N HIS A 5 26.93 11.10 -12.01
CA HIS A 5 26.61 11.39 -10.63
C HIS A 5 25.21 11.99 -10.59
N VAL A 6 24.26 11.21 -10.07
CA VAL A 6 22.88 11.66 -9.89
C VAL A 6 22.76 12.33 -8.53
N VAL A 7 22.21 13.53 -8.51
CA VAL A 7 21.92 14.28 -7.28
C VAL A 7 20.42 14.55 -7.25
N GLU A 8 19.76 14.13 -6.19
CA GLU A 8 18.32 14.29 -5.99
C GLU A 8 18.05 15.31 -4.87
N PHE A 9 17.07 16.19 -5.09
CA PHE A 9 16.59 17.17 -4.13
C PHE A 9 15.06 17.05 -4.00
N PRO A 10 14.55 15.99 -3.35
CA PRO A 10 13.11 15.86 -3.14
C PRO A 10 12.60 17.01 -2.28
N ALA A 11 11.45 17.58 -2.63
CA ALA A 11 10.93 18.77 -1.96
C ALA A 11 10.62 18.52 -0.47
N LEU A 12 10.27 17.28 -0.10
CA LEU A 12 9.93 16.89 1.27
C LEU A 12 10.74 15.67 1.68
N LEU A 13 11.42 15.76 2.81
CA LEU A 13 12.18 14.72 3.46
C LEU A 13 11.48 14.28 4.75
N ASP A 14 11.91 13.18 5.37
CA ASP A 14 11.35 12.68 6.64
C ASP A 14 11.39 13.72 7.78
N HIS A 15 12.36 14.61 7.74
CA HIS A 15 12.56 15.67 8.74
C HIS A 15 12.02 17.05 8.32
N GLY A 16 11.33 17.13 7.19
CA GLY A 16 10.70 18.35 6.68
C GLY A 16 11.14 18.75 5.27
N PRO A 17 10.79 19.98 4.83
CA PRO A 17 11.16 20.48 3.51
C PRO A 17 12.68 20.52 3.31
N VAL A 18 13.13 20.17 2.10
CA VAL A 18 14.56 20.26 1.73
C VAL A 18 15.05 21.72 1.73
N TRP A 19 14.13 22.64 1.52
CA TRP A 19 14.43 24.08 1.49
C TRP A 19 13.45 24.88 2.37
N PRO A 20 13.59 24.79 3.72
CA PRO A 20 12.61 25.33 4.68
C PRO A 20 12.50 26.85 4.72
N GLU A 21 13.51 27.58 4.20
CA GLU A 21 13.47 29.03 4.07
C GLU A 21 12.50 29.49 2.99
N TYR A 22 12.28 28.67 1.95
CA TYR A 22 11.44 28.99 0.81
C TYR A 22 10.06 28.30 0.88
N TRP A 23 10.02 27.02 1.24
CA TRP A 23 8.80 26.24 1.32
C TRP A 23 8.51 25.82 2.76
N LYS A 24 7.30 26.11 3.23
CA LYS A 24 6.82 25.55 4.50
C LYS A 24 6.18 24.19 4.28
N GLN A 25 6.23 23.34 5.29
CA GLN A 25 5.69 21.99 5.19
C GLN A 25 4.20 21.99 4.84
N ASP A 26 3.40 22.84 5.48
CA ASP A 26 1.97 22.96 5.22
C ASP A 26 1.63 23.43 3.80
N GLU A 27 2.50 24.23 3.19
CA GLU A 27 2.39 24.66 1.80
C GLU A 27 2.65 23.48 0.84
N LEU A 28 3.69 22.70 1.09
CA LEU A 28 4.01 21.50 0.30
C LEU A 28 2.92 20.44 0.43
N GLU A 29 2.36 20.25 1.62
CA GLU A 29 1.26 19.32 1.83
C GLU A 29 -0.02 19.75 1.10
N LYS A 30 -0.32 21.04 1.04
CA LYS A 30 -1.41 21.59 0.21
C LYS A 30 -1.18 21.33 -1.28
N VAL A 31 0.03 21.58 -1.78
CA VAL A 31 0.39 21.27 -3.17
C VAL A 31 0.26 19.78 -3.44
N LYS A 32 0.79 18.92 -2.56
CA LYS A 32 0.66 17.46 -2.65
C LYS A 32 -0.80 17.02 -2.72
N ALA A 33 -1.68 17.62 -1.92
CA ALA A 33 -3.10 17.28 -1.90
C ALA A 33 -3.84 17.65 -3.21
N THR A 34 -3.34 18.66 -3.95
CA THR A 34 -3.97 19.12 -5.21
C THR A 34 -3.44 18.45 -6.46
N LEU A 35 -2.32 17.74 -6.38
CA LEU A 35 -1.69 17.08 -7.52
C LEU A 35 -1.99 15.58 -7.55
N PRO A 36 -2.14 14.97 -8.75
CA PRO A 36 -2.05 13.52 -8.89
C PRO A 36 -0.74 12.98 -8.31
N VAL A 37 -0.78 11.79 -7.70
CA VAL A 37 0.39 11.19 -7.02
C VAL A 37 1.58 11.05 -7.96
N ALA A 38 1.36 10.55 -9.18
CA ALA A 38 2.41 10.41 -10.19
C ALA A 38 3.12 11.74 -10.49
N LYS A 39 2.33 12.82 -10.58
CA LYS A 39 2.86 14.17 -10.87
C LYS A 39 3.64 14.74 -9.68
N TRP A 40 3.14 14.52 -8.46
CA TRP A 40 3.86 14.89 -7.25
C TRP A 40 5.19 14.15 -7.16
N ASN A 41 5.19 12.82 -7.33
CA ASN A 41 6.40 12.01 -7.26
C ASN A 41 7.42 12.43 -8.33
N ALA A 42 7.00 12.61 -9.58
CA ALA A 42 7.92 12.96 -10.66
C ALA A 42 8.53 14.37 -10.53
N GLN A 43 7.72 15.36 -10.20
CA GLN A 43 8.14 16.77 -10.25
C GLN A 43 8.68 17.29 -8.92
N TRP A 44 8.08 16.86 -7.79
CA TRP A 44 8.44 17.38 -6.48
C TRP A 44 9.35 16.44 -5.69
N MET A 45 9.14 15.13 -5.83
CA MET A 45 9.98 14.14 -5.16
C MET A 45 11.15 13.66 -6.01
N GLN A 46 11.20 14.06 -7.29
CA GLN A 46 12.21 13.63 -8.27
C GLN A 46 12.29 12.12 -8.47
N GLN A 47 11.16 11.45 -8.26
CA GLN A 47 10.98 10.00 -8.41
C GLN A 47 9.94 9.71 -9.51
N PRO A 48 10.28 9.93 -10.80
CA PRO A 48 9.38 9.59 -11.90
C PRO A 48 9.22 8.06 -11.96
N THR A 49 7.99 7.60 -12.02
CA THR A 49 7.72 6.19 -12.21
C THR A 49 7.89 5.86 -13.68
N SER A 50 8.88 5.03 -14.02
CA SER A 50 9.03 4.49 -15.37
C SER A 50 8.03 3.37 -15.57
N GLU A 51 7.25 3.42 -16.67
CA GLU A 51 6.37 2.30 -17.06
C GLU A 51 7.14 1.18 -17.76
N GLU A 52 8.34 1.47 -18.28
CA GLU A 52 9.21 0.45 -18.85
C GLU A 52 9.74 -0.50 -17.79
N GLY A 53 9.29 -1.75 -17.85
CA GLY A 53 9.71 -2.80 -16.92
C GLY A 53 8.87 -2.93 -15.66
N ALA A 54 7.82 -2.13 -15.47
CA ALA A 54 6.85 -2.34 -14.39
C ALA A 54 6.15 -3.69 -14.56
N ILE A 55 6.11 -4.49 -13.48
CA ILE A 55 5.43 -5.79 -13.49
C ILE A 55 3.91 -5.60 -13.42
N LEU A 56 3.46 -4.60 -12.66
CA LEU A 56 2.05 -4.22 -12.56
C LEU A 56 1.87 -2.85 -13.22
N LYS A 57 1.06 -2.80 -14.27
CA LYS A 57 0.80 -1.55 -14.99
C LYS A 57 -0.37 -0.81 -14.40
N ARG A 58 -0.33 0.53 -14.38
CA ARG A 58 -1.44 1.38 -13.92
C ARG A 58 -2.72 1.10 -14.68
N GLU A 59 -2.65 0.92 -15.98
CA GLU A 59 -3.78 0.67 -16.88
C GLU A 59 -4.52 -0.65 -16.61
N TRP A 60 -3.92 -1.57 -15.85
CA TRP A 60 -4.56 -2.82 -15.47
C TRP A 60 -5.51 -2.69 -14.28
N TRP A 61 -5.39 -1.61 -13.51
CA TRP A 61 -6.30 -1.32 -12.42
C TRP A 61 -7.64 -0.84 -12.99
N ARG A 62 -8.73 -1.42 -12.54
CA ARG A 62 -10.08 -0.96 -12.85
C ARG A 62 -10.49 0.10 -11.83
N ILE A 63 -10.61 1.34 -12.29
CA ILE A 63 -11.09 2.41 -11.41
C ILE A 63 -12.58 2.24 -11.21
N TYR A 64 -12.99 2.15 -9.95
CA TYR A 64 -14.37 2.03 -9.53
C TYR A 64 -14.92 3.43 -9.33
N GLU A 65 -15.83 3.84 -10.23
CA GLU A 65 -16.35 5.21 -10.30
C GLU A 65 -17.69 5.35 -9.55
N ASP A 66 -18.34 4.26 -9.20
CA ASP A 66 -19.60 4.29 -8.46
C ASP A 66 -19.42 4.89 -7.06
N GLU A 67 -20.37 5.72 -6.64
CA GLU A 67 -20.37 6.31 -5.29
C GLU A 67 -20.56 5.25 -4.18
N THR A 68 -21.07 4.07 -4.55
CA THR A 68 -21.33 2.97 -3.62
C THR A 68 -20.39 1.81 -3.87
N ILE A 69 -19.80 1.31 -2.80
CA ILE A 69 -19.00 0.07 -2.84
C ILE A 69 -19.90 -1.10 -3.30
N PRO A 70 -19.42 -2.02 -4.18
CA PRO A 70 -20.20 -3.18 -4.60
C PRO A 70 -20.58 -4.05 -3.40
N GLN A 71 -21.60 -4.88 -3.55
CA GLN A 71 -21.95 -5.84 -2.50
C GLN A 71 -20.78 -6.80 -2.27
N LEU A 72 -20.16 -6.70 -1.11
CA LEU A 72 -19.02 -7.53 -0.74
C LEU A 72 -19.47 -8.87 -0.20
N HIS A 73 -18.78 -9.94 -0.59
CA HIS A 73 -18.98 -11.28 -0.05
C HIS A 73 -18.01 -11.56 1.09
N HIS A 74 -16.79 -11.01 0.99
CA HIS A 74 -15.76 -11.14 2.01
C HIS A 74 -14.95 -9.87 2.11
N VAL A 75 -14.45 -9.58 3.30
CA VAL A 75 -13.45 -8.53 3.55
C VAL A 75 -12.21 -9.18 4.15
N ILE A 76 -11.05 -8.86 3.60
CA ILE A 76 -9.76 -9.32 4.10
C ILE A 76 -8.83 -8.14 4.37
N GLN A 77 -7.99 -8.27 5.37
CA GLN A 77 -6.92 -7.30 5.61
C GLN A 77 -5.55 -7.94 5.51
N SER A 78 -4.59 -7.21 4.95
CA SER A 78 -3.19 -7.65 4.86
C SER A 78 -2.28 -6.63 5.54
N TYR A 79 -1.38 -7.14 6.37
CA TYR A 79 -0.45 -6.36 7.18
C TYR A 79 1.00 -6.73 6.85
N ASP A 80 1.76 -5.77 6.38
CA ASP A 80 3.24 -5.80 6.39
C ASP A 80 3.71 -4.87 7.50
N THR A 81 4.34 -5.43 8.53
CA THR A 81 4.66 -4.68 9.74
C THR A 81 6.16 -4.50 9.93
N ALA A 82 6.55 -3.30 10.37
CA ALA A 82 7.90 -3.00 10.80
C ALA A 82 7.88 -2.42 12.22
N PHE A 83 8.94 -2.66 13.00
CA PHE A 83 9.10 -2.02 14.31
C PHE A 83 10.01 -0.80 14.21
N LEU A 84 9.58 0.29 14.79
CA LEU A 84 10.42 1.44 15.06
C LEU A 84 11.47 1.05 16.12
N LYS A 85 12.70 0.78 15.66
CA LYS A 85 13.87 0.73 16.55
C LYS A 85 14.80 1.91 16.37
N LYS A 86 14.64 2.69 15.26
CA LYS A 86 15.44 3.89 14.90
C LYS A 86 14.61 4.76 13.96
N GLU A 87 14.97 6.02 13.80
CA GLU A 87 14.37 6.97 12.86
C GLU A 87 14.42 6.53 11.38
N THR A 88 15.24 5.53 11.06
CA THR A 88 15.37 4.90 9.73
C THR A 88 14.56 3.60 9.60
N ALA A 89 13.55 3.37 10.45
CA ALA A 89 12.77 2.14 10.39
C ALA A 89 11.86 2.11 9.14
N ASP A 90 11.64 0.89 8.63
CA ASP A 90 10.72 0.63 7.53
C ASP A 90 9.28 1.00 7.90
N TYR A 91 8.46 1.28 6.88
CA TYR A 91 7.04 1.53 7.05
C TYR A 91 6.27 0.25 7.39
N SER A 92 5.25 0.40 8.22
CA SER A 92 4.16 -0.58 8.30
C SER A 92 3.06 -0.20 7.32
N ALA A 93 2.48 -1.20 6.65
CA ALA A 93 1.38 -1.02 5.73
C ALA A 93 0.22 -1.95 6.09
N ILE A 94 -1.00 -1.42 6.01
CA ILE A 94 -2.24 -2.17 6.17
C ILE A 94 -3.08 -1.90 4.92
N THR A 95 -3.51 -2.96 4.25
CA THR A 95 -4.44 -2.86 3.13
C THR A 95 -5.70 -3.64 3.43
N THR A 96 -6.86 -3.07 3.11
CA THR A 96 -8.17 -3.70 3.26
C THR A 96 -8.76 -3.95 1.87
N TRP A 97 -9.21 -5.17 1.63
CA TRP A 97 -9.72 -5.62 0.35
C TRP A 97 -11.10 -6.23 0.51
N GLY A 98 -12.00 -5.86 -0.40
CA GLY A 98 -13.29 -6.52 -0.55
C GLY A 98 -13.26 -7.53 -1.70
N ILE A 99 -13.93 -8.67 -1.52
CA ILE A 99 -14.16 -9.67 -2.56
C ILE A 99 -15.60 -9.54 -3.00
N PHE A 100 -15.83 -9.39 -4.30
CA PHE A 100 -17.16 -9.29 -4.88
C PHE A 100 -17.25 -10.05 -6.22
N TYR A 101 -18.45 -10.31 -6.66
CA TYR A 101 -18.75 -10.94 -7.95
C TYR A 101 -19.57 -9.93 -8.77
N PRO A 102 -19.09 -9.49 -9.94
CA PRO A 102 -19.82 -8.54 -10.77
C PRO A 102 -21.20 -9.07 -11.23
N ASP A 103 -21.27 -10.36 -11.48
CA ASP A 103 -22.49 -11.11 -11.80
C ASP A 103 -22.35 -12.57 -11.34
N GLU A 104 -23.45 -13.37 -11.45
CA GLU A 104 -23.49 -14.76 -10.96
C GLU A 104 -22.51 -15.71 -11.68
N ASP A 105 -22.17 -15.40 -12.93
CA ASP A 105 -21.28 -16.22 -13.78
C ASP A 105 -19.82 -15.74 -13.75
N SER A 106 -19.57 -14.58 -13.16
CA SER A 106 -18.23 -13.98 -13.10
C SER A 106 -17.34 -14.59 -12.02
N GLY A 107 -16.04 -14.59 -12.26
CA GLY A 107 -15.04 -14.88 -11.25
C GLY A 107 -15.00 -13.84 -10.13
N ALA A 108 -14.41 -14.20 -9.00
CA ALA A 108 -14.23 -13.28 -7.88
C ALA A 108 -13.30 -12.12 -8.27
N ASN A 109 -13.75 -10.90 -8.03
CA ASN A 109 -12.98 -9.68 -8.19
C ASN A 109 -12.59 -9.12 -6.82
N LEU A 110 -11.52 -8.33 -6.79
CA LEU A 110 -11.07 -7.65 -5.58
C LEU A 110 -11.19 -6.14 -5.76
N ILE A 111 -11.64 -5.46 -4.72
CA ILE A 111 -11.61 -4.00 -4.64
C ILE A 111 -10.79 -3.54 -3.43
N LEU A 112 -9.85 -2.63 -3.66
CA LEU A 112 -9.13 -1.97 -2.58
C LEU A 112 -10.08 -1.02 -1.84
N LEU A 113 -10.33 -1.28 -0.56
CA LEU A 113 -11.26 -0.50 0.27
C LEU A 113 -10.53 0.57 1.08
N ASP A 114 -9.31 0.27 1.51
CA ASP A 114 -8.49 1.17 2.32
C ASP A 114 -7.00 0.79 2.24
N ALA A 115 -6.13 1.76 2.42
CA ALA A 115 -4.70 1.54 2.55
C ALA A 115 -4.09 2.57 3.51
N ILE A 116 -3.38 2.07 4.49
CA ILE A 116 -2.68 2.89 5.50
C ILE A 116 -1.20 2.53 5.45
N LYS A 117 -0.35 3.56 5.35
CA LYS A 117 1.10 3.40 5.40
C LYS A 117 1.67 4.41 6.39
N GLY A 118 2.48 3.96 7.32
CA GLY A 118 3.07 4.83 8.34
C GLY A 118 4.15 4.15 9.16
N ARG A 119 4.83 4.94 9.96
CA ARG A 119 5.79 4.46 10.96
C ARG A 119 5.13 4.51 12.32
N TYR A 120 4.98 3.37 12.96
CA TYR A 120 4.27 3.23 14.22
C TYR A 120 5.10 2.50 15.26
N GLU A 121 5.05 2.95 16.49
CA GLU A 121 5.47 2.12 17.61
C GLU A 121 4.47 1.00 17.84
N PHE A 122 4.90 -0.08 18.49
CA PHE A 122 4.04 -1.26 18.66
C PHE A 122 2.69 -0.97 19.34
N PRO A 123 2.59 -0.12 20.38
CA PRO A 123 1.30 0.20 21.00
C PRO A 123 0.36 0.95 20.03
N GLU A 124 0.91 1.80 19.17
CA GLU A 124 0.17 2.55 18.16
C GLU A 124 -0.32 1.64 17.05
N LEU A 125 0.57 0.78 16.53
CA LEU A 125 0.23 -0.21 15.50
C LEU A 125 -0.86 -1.17 16.00
N ARG A 126 -0.76 -1.64 17.25
CA ARG A 126 -1.79 -2.47 17.87
C ARG A 126 -3.14 -1.77 17.96
N ARG A 127 -3.16 -0.51 18.37
CA ARG A 127 -4.40 0.29 18.44
C ARG A 127 -4.98 0.48 17.04
N LEU A 128 -4.15 0.88 16.08
CA LEU A 128 -4.56 1.04 14.68
C LEU A 128 -5.17 -0.26 14.13
N ALA A 129 -4.53 -1.40 14.36
CA ALA A 129 -5.05 -2.69 13.92
C ALA A 129 -6.42 -3.01 14.52
N LEU A 130 -6.64 -2.70 15.81
CA LEU A 130 -7.94 -2.88 16.45
C LEU A 130 -9.01 -1.94 15.88
N ASP A 131 -8.67 -0.70 15.61
CA ASP A 131 -9.60 0.28 15.04
C ASP A 131 -9.98 -0.11 13.61
N GLN A 132 -9.01 -0.54 12.81
CA GLN A 132 -9.23 -1.06 11.46
C GLN A 132 -10.09 -2.33 11.44
N TYR A 133 -9.82 -3.27 12.36
CA TYR A 133 -10.64 -4.47 12.51
C TYR A 133 -12.09 -4.15 12.88
N LYS A 134 -12.31 -3.24 13.83
CA LYS A 134 -13.66 -2.82 14.25
C LYS A 134 -14.43 -2.11 13.14
N TYR A 135 -13.74 -1.33 12.32
CA TYR A 135 -14.36 -0.56 11.26
C TYR A 135 -14.76 -1.46 10.07
N TRP A 136 -13.84 -2.29 9.60
CA TRP A 136 -14.02 -3.09 8.39
C TRP A 136 -14.61 -4.48 8.64
N GLN A 137 -14.55 -5.00 9.87
CA GLN A 137 -15.02 -6.33 10.25
C GLN A 137 -14.53 -7.45 9.31
N PRO A 138 -13.21 -7.54 9.01
CA PRO A 138 -12.72 -8.54 8.08
C PRO A 138 -12.88 -9.96 8.63
N GLU A 139 -13.23 -10.92 7.77
CA GLU A 139 -13.26 -12.34 8.12
C GLU A 139 -11.86 -12.93 8.30
N THR A 140 -10.85 -12.28 7.71
CA THR A 140 -9.47 -12.74 7.85
C THR A 140 -8.50 -11.57 7.87
N VAL A 141 -7.59 -11.58 8.84
CA VAL A 141 -6.45 -10.69 8.93
C VAL A 141 -5.18 -11.48 8.59
N ILE A 142 -4.48 -11.11 7.53
CA ILE A 142 -3.25 -11.78 7.08
C ILE A 142 -2.07 -10.95 7.57
N ILE A 143 -1.15 -11.55 8.33
CA ILE A 143 0.06 -10.86 8.83
C ILE A 143 1.29 -11.63 8.38
N GLU A 144 2.25 -10.95 7.76
CA GLU A 144 3.53 -11.59 7.42
C GLU A 144 4.28 -12.00 8.69
N ALA A 145 4.64 -13.29 8.79
CA ALA A 145 5.32 -13.88 9.95
C ALA A 145 6.80 -13.49 10.00
N LYS A 146 7.08 -12.20 10.09
CA LYS A 146 8.39 -11.62 10.41
C LYS A 146 8.48 -11.34 11.90
N ALA A 147 9.68 -10.99 12.37
CA ALA A 147 9.92 -10.64 13.78
C ALA A 147 8.96 -9.58 14.33
N SER A 148 8.50 -8.65 13.49
CA SER A 148 7.54 -7.58 13.82
C SER A 148 6.08 -8.03 13.78
N GLY A 149 5.70 -8.97 12.92
CA GLY A 149 4.31 -9.43 12.78
C GLY A 149 3.88 -10.42 13.86
N LEU A 150 4.79 -11.22 14.40
CA LEU A 150 4.44 -12.25 15.39
C LEU A 150 3.89 -11.69 16.71
N PRO A 151 4.45 -10.63 17.33
CA PRO A 151 3.86 -10.03 18.53
C PRO A 151 2.48 -9.45 18.27
N LEU A 152 2.26 -8.79 17.12
CA LEU A 152 0.94 -8.27 16.75
C LEU A 152 -0.07 -9.41 16.57
N THR A 153 0.33 -10.48 15.87
CA THR A 153 -0.50 -11.69 15.71
C THR A 153 -0.96 -12.24 17.06
N TYR A 154 -0.03 -12.35 18.01
CA TYR A 154 -0.33 -12.88 19.33
C TYR A 154 -1.33 -12.02 20.10
N GLU A 155 -1.15 -10.69 20.08
CA GLU A 155 -2.07 -9.76 20.73
C GLU A 155 -3.47 -9.77 20.08
N LEU A 156 -3.56 -9.76 18.75
CA LEU A 156 -4.84 -9.78 18.04
C LEU A 156 -5.59 -11.12 18.26
N ARG A 157 -4.90 -12.25 18.26
CA ARG A 157 -5.52 -13.56 18.54
C ARG A 157 -6.07 -13.67 19.96
N LYS A 158 -5.46 -13.03 20.96
CA LYS A 158 -6.02 -12.94 22.31
C LYS A 158 -7.34 -12.18 22.39
N MET A 159 -7.65 -11.41 21.37
CA MET A 159 -8.87 -10.63 21.24
C MET A 159 -9.87 -11.29 20.28
N ASP A 160 -9.70 -12.60 20.02
CA ASP A 160 -10.54 -13.41 19.13
C ASP A 160 -10.57 -12.89 17.68
N ILE A 161 -9.55 -12.13 17.24
CA ILE A 161 -9.41 -11.68 15.85
C ILE A 161 -8.86 -12.83 15.00
N PRO A 162 -9.47 -13.13 13.83
CA PRO A 162 -9.08 -14.25 12.98
C PRO A 162 -7.80 -13.94 12.18
N VAL A 163 -6.65 -14.12 12.83
CA VAL A 163 -5.34 -13.85 12.21
C VAL A 163 -4.74 -15.10 11.60
N VAL A 164 -4.38 -15.02 10.32
CA VAL A 164 -3.58 -15.99 9.57
C VAL A 164 -2.17 -15.44 9.36
N ASN A 165 -1.16 -16.22 9.70
CA ASN A 165 0.22 -15.84 9.40
C ASN A 165 0.62 -16.31 8.01
N PHE A 166 1.16 -15.40 7.23
CA PHE A 166 1.79 -15.68 5.94
C PHE A 166 3.30 -15.72 6.09
N THR A 167 3.92 -16.82 5.67
CA THR A 167 5.37 -16.95 5.62
C THR A 167 5.80 -17.18 4.18
N PRO A 168 6.53 -16.24 3.56
CA PRO A 168 7.06 -16.46 2.22
C PRO A 168 7.98 -17.69 2.20
N SER A 169 7.77 -18.58 1.26
CA SER A 169 8.65 -19.75 1.06
C SER A 169 10.02 -19.32 0.51
N LYS A 170 11.06 -20.11 0.79
CA LYS A 170 12.38 -19.89 0.18
C LYS A 170 12.28 -19.94 -1.34
N GLY A 171 12.80 -18.91 -2.03
CA GLY A 171 12.70 -18.77 -3.49
C GLY A 171 11.44 -18.04 -3.98
N ASN A 172 10.53 -17.70 -3.09
CA ASN A 172 9.36 -16.87 -3.40
C ASN A 172 9.62 -15.43 -2.96
N ASP A 173 10.55 -14.77 -3.65
CA ASP A 173 10.90 -13.37 -3.42
C ASP A 173 9.76 -12.41 -3.85
N LYS A 174 9.96 -11.13 -3.64
CA LYS A 174 8.96 -10.11 -4.02
C LYS A 174 8.61 -10.18 -5.50
N HIS A 175 9.59 -10.36 -6.39
CA HIS A 175 9.37 -10.47 -7.83
C HIS A 175 8.49 -11.66 -8.19
N ALA A 176 8.79 -12.85 -7.67
CA ALA A 176 8.00 -14.05 -7.92
C ALA A 176 6.54 -13.88 -7.45
N ARG A 177 6.34 -13.27 -6.27
CA ARG A 177 5.00 -13.01 -5.71
C ARG A 177 4.20 -12.00 -6.55
N VAL A 178 4.84 -10.92 -7.01
CA VAL A 178 4.18 -9.92 -7.86
C VAL A 178 3.84 -10.52 -9.22
N ASN A 179 4.75 -11.28 -9.83
CA ASN A 179 4.47 -11.99 -11.09
C ASN A 179 3.32 -13.00 -10.95
N ALA A 180 3.18 -13.66 -9.81
CA ALA A 180 2.09 -14.62 -9.58
C ALA A 180 0.70 -13.96 -9.54
N VAL A 181 0.60 -12.69 -9.15
CA VAL A 181 -0.67 -11.94 -9.11
C VAL A 181 -0.90 -11.06 -10.33
N ALA A 182 0.13 -10.79 -11.13
CA ALA A 182 0.04 -9.93 -12.32
C ALA A 182 -1.10 -10.34 -13.29
N PRO A 183 -1.37 -11.64 -13.55
CA PRO A 183 -2.49 -12.03 -14.39
C PRO A 183 -3.87 -11.59 -13.89
N LEU A 184 -4.06 -11.44 -12.57
CA LEU A 184 -5.31 -10.93 -11.99
C LEU A 184 -5.51 -9.45 -12.32
N PHE A 185 -4.43 -8.69 -12.32
CA PHE A 185 -4.46 -7.28 -12.73
C PHE A 185 -4.70 -7.16 -14.23
N GLU A 186 -3.97 -7.91 -15.05
CA GLU A 186 -4.08 -7.89 -16.52
C GLU A 186 -5.48 -8.29 -16.99
N SER A 187 -6.12 -9.23 -16.30
CA SER A 187 -7.50 -9.66 -16.61
C SER A 187 -8.57 -8.67 -16.12
N GLY A 188 -8.16 -7.59 -15.41
CA GLY A 188 -9.09 -6.56 -14.92
C GLY A 188 -9.92 -6.98 -13.70
N MET A 189 -9.45 -7.96 -12.93
CA MET A 189 -10.12 -8.42 -11.71
C MET A 189 -9.84 -7.52 -10.50
N ILE A 190 -8.88 -6.61 -10.60
CA ILE A 190 -8.45 -5.75 -9.48
C ILE A 190 -8.99 -4.34 -9.66
N HIS A 191 -9.76 -3.91 -8.67
CA HIS A 191 -10.44 -2.64 -8.66
C HIS A 191 -9.89 -1.72 -7.58
N ALA A 192 -9.94 -0.41 -7.82
CA ALA A 192 -9.57 0.61 -6.85
C ALA A 192 -10.56 1.78 -6.94
N PRO A 193 -10.92 2.43 -5.81
CA PRO A 193 -11.76 3.62 -5.83
C PRO A 193 -10.98 4.83 -6.35
N GLN A 194 -11.69 5.83 -6.84
CA GLN A 194 -11.08 7.10 -7.24
C GLN A 194 -10.76 7.96 -6.01
N GLN A 195 -9.78 7.50 -5.20
CA GLN A 195 -9.38 8.13 -3.95
C GLN A 195 -7.85 8.19 -3.83
N LYS A 196 -7.38 9.16 -3.06
CA LYS A 196 -5.95 9.46 -2.93
C LYS A 196 -5.11 8.27 -2.45
N PHE A 197 -5.58 7.54 -1.44
CA PHE A 197 -4.87 6.37 -0.92
C PHE A 197 -4.72 5.27 -1.98
N ALA A 198 -5.73 5.12 -2.85
CA ALA A 198 -5.69 4.13 -3.92
C ALA A 198 -4.68 4.54 -5.01
N GLU A 199 -4.62 5.83 -5.36
CA GLU A 199 -3.57 6.34 -6.26
C GLU A 199 -2.16 6.07 -5.70
N GLU A 200 -1.95 6.25 -4.40
CA GLU A 200 -0.66 5.98 -3.75
C GLU A 200 -0.27 4.50 -3.87
N VAL A 201 -1.22 3.58 -3.68
CA VAL A 201 -0.99 2.13 -3.86
C VAL A 201 -0.69 1.79 -5.32
N ILE A 202 -1.45 2.34 -6.27
CA ILE A 202 -1.25 2.12 -7.70
C ILE A 202 0.15 2.58 -8.13
N GLU A 203 0.58 3.77 -7.68
CA GLU A 203 1.89 4.30 -7.99
C GLU A 203 3.03 3.46 -7.38
N GLU A 204 2.87 2.99 -6.15
CA GLU A 204 3.86 2.11 -5.50
C GLU A 204 3.97 0.75 -6.24
N CYS A 205 2.83 0.19 -6.65
CA CYS A 205 2.80 -1.02 -7.47
C CYS A 205 3.47 -0.83 -8.83
N ALA A 206 3.20 0.29 -9.50
CA ALA A 206 3.76 0.61 -10.81
C ALA A 206 5.25 0.95 -10.75
N ALA A 207 5.75 1.45 -9.62
CA ALA A 207 7.17 1.72 -9.41
C ALA A 207 8.00 0.44 -9.22
N PHE A 208 7.38 -0.66 -8.77
CA PHE A 208 8.11 -1.91 -8.53
C PHE A 208 8.53 -2.57 -9.85
N PRO A 209 9.80 -3.04 -10.00
CA PRO A 209 10.80 -3.26 -8.95
C PRO A 209 11.81 -2.10 -8.75
N TYR A 210 11.64 -0.98 -9.39
CA TYR A 210 12.66 0.08 -9.48
C TYR A 210 12.42 1.27 -8.52
N GLY A 211 11.29 1.30 -7.79
CA GLY A 211 10.95 2.31 -6.81
C GLY A 211 11.35 1.98 -5.39
#